data_f5af3bb39d7618a54a3d91918d120622
#
_entry.id   f5af3bb39d7618a54a3d91918d120622
#
_cell.length_a   1.000
_cell.length_b   1.000
_cell.length_c   1.000
_cell.angle_alpha   90.00
_cell.angle_beta   90.00
_cell.angle_gamma   90.00
#
_symmetry.space_group_name_H-M   'P 1'
#
loop_
_entity.id
_entity.type
_entity.pdbx_description
1 polymer ?
#
loop_
_entity_poly.entity_id
_entity_poly.type
_entity_poly.pdbx_seq_one_letter_code
_entity_poly.pdbx_strand_id
1 'polypeptide(L)'
;PPLAMPALPVDLPWTITLPNGTISSPLQHLMTMPFNIASRCPVLNVPSGFADTGVPTGVQLVGRTFDDLTSFRLGAALERANLWNYATMRPDLAV
;
A
#
# COMPACT_ATOMS: atom_id res chain seq x y z
N PRO A 1 -1.58 -4.09 3.92
CA PRO A 1 -0.46 -4.14 2.97
C PRO A 1 -0.91 -3.59 1.61
N PRO A 2 -0.02 -2.93 0.88
CA PRO A 2 -0.37 -2.37 -0.41
C PRO A 2 -0.71 -3.47 -1.42
N LEU A 3 -1.71 -3.19 -2.22
CA LEU A 3 -2.11 -3.98 -3.37
C LEU A 3 -1.59 -3.32 -4.64
N ALA A 4 -1.39 -4.12 -5.69
CA ALA A 4 -1.03 -3.62 -7.01
C ALA A 4 -2.23 -2.98 -7.75
N MET A 5 -3.31 -2.72 -7.06
CA MET A 5 -4.54 -2.15 -7.60
C MET A 5 -5.24 -1.27 -6.57
N PRO A 6 -6.14 -0.37 -7.00
CA PRO A 6 -6.97 0.43 -6.10
C PRO A 6 -7.86 -0.43 -5.20
N ALA A 7 -8.42 0.19 -4.15
CA ALA A 7 -9.39 -0.47 -3.29
C ALA A 7 -10.57 -1.02 -4.10
N LEU A 8 -10.94 -2.23 -3.80
CA LEU A 8 -12.01 -2.95 -4.46
C LEU A 8 -13.37 -2.67 -3.79
N PRO A 9 -14.48 -2.76 -4.51
CA PRO A 9 -15.82 -2.72 -3.92
C PRO A 9 -16.01 -3.81 -2.86
N VAL A 10 -16.83 -3.53 -1.85
CA VAL A 10 -17.06 -4.43 -0.70
C VAL A 10 -17.71 -5.75 -1.13
N ASP A 11 -18.53 -5.72 -2.16
CA ASP A 11 -19.30 -6.84 -2.69
C ASP A 11 -18.63 -7.53 -3.89
N LEU A 12 -17.33 -7.30 -4.08
CA LEU A 12 -16.60 -7.88 -5.20
C LEU A 12 -16.53 -9.42 -5.07
N PRO A 13 -16.82 -10.15 -6.16
CA PRO A 13 -16.63 -11.60 -6.16
C PRO A 13 -15.14 -11.95 -6.00
N TRP A 14 -14.90 -13.16 -5.48
CA TRP A 14 -13.55 -13.69 -5.22
C TRP A 14 -12.65 -13.79 -6.46
N THR A 15 -13.24 -13.62 -7.66
CA THR A 15 -12.53 -13.59 -8.94
C THR A 15 -12.83 -12.28 -9.67
N ILE A 16 -11.80 -11.64 -10.18
CA ILE A 16 -11.89 -10.38 -10.92
C ILE A 16 -11.51 -10.65 -12.37
N THR A 17 -12.32 -10.14 -13.29
CA THR A 17 -11.97 -10.13 -14.72
C THR A 17 -11.20 -8.85 -15.02
N LEU A 18 -9.96 -8.98 -15.45
CA LEU A 18 -9.13 -7.86 -15.86
C LEU A 18 -9.56 -7.34 -17.25
N PRO A 19 -9.19 -6.11 -17.64
CA PRO A 19 -9.51 -5.54 -18.94
C PRO A 19 -9.06 -6.38 -20.13
N ASN A 20 -8.03 -7.20 -19.97
CA ASN A 20 -7.53 -8.13 -20.99
C ASN A 20 -8.30 -9.47 -21.02
N GLY A 21 -9.38 -9.61 -20.24
CA GLY A 21 -10.17 -10.83 -20.15
C GLY A 21 -9.61 -11.92 -19.23
N THR A 22 -8.46 -11.71 -18.59
CA THR A 22 -7.88 -12.67 -17.67
C THR A 22 -8.63 -12.66 -16.34
N ILE A 23 -8.96 -13.84 -15.81
CA ILE A 23 -9.56 -13.98 -14.48
C ILE A 23 -8.43 -14.02 -13.45
N SER A 24 -8.54 -13.19 -12.42
CA SER A 24 -7.55 -13.07 -11.36
C SER A 24 -8.19 -13.12 -9.98
N SER A 25 -7.46 -13.67 -9.02
CA SER A 25 -7.85 -13.60 -7.60
C SER A 25 -7.25 -12.35 -6.96
N PRO A 26 -7.94 -11.69 -6.01
CA PRO A 26 -7.38 -10.58 -5.23
C PRO A 26 -6.04 -10.91 -4.56
N LEU A 27 -5.81 -12.18 -4.21
CA LEU A 27 -4.55 -12.64 -3.62
C LEU A 27 -3.35 -12.48 -4.55
N GLN A 28 -3.56 -12.54 -5.87
CA GLN A 28 -2.48 -12.38 -6.85
C GLN A 28 -1.95 -10.95 -6.92
N HIS A 29 -2.68 -9.99 -6.39
CA HIS A 29 -2.31 -8.58 -6.37
C HIS A 29 -1.64 -8.13 -5.05
N LEU A 30 -1.42 -9.06 -4.13
CA LEU A 30 -0.72 -8.77 -2.87
C LEU A 30 0.77 -8.55 -3.12
N MET A 31 1.23 -7.34 -2.88
CA MET A 31 2.64 -6.94 -3.03
C MET A 31 3.54 -7.41 -1.88
N THR A 32 2.95 -7.97 -0.82
CA THR A 32 3.69 -8.42 0.38
C THR A 32 4.39 -9.77 0.19
N MET A 33 3.85 -10.63 -0.67
CA MET A 33 4.34 -12.00 -0.83
C MET A 33 5.81 -12.10 -1.24
N PRO A 34 6.30 -11.36 -2.25
CA PRO A 34 7.70 -11.46 -2.68
C PRO A 34 8.68 -11.09 -1.56
N PHE A 35 8.35 -10.06 -0.76
CA PHE A 35 9.23 -9.58 0.31
C PHE A 35 9.19 -10.49 1.54
N ASN A 36 8.05 -11.13 1.81
CA ASN A 36 7.95 -12.16 2.85
C ASN A 36 8.80 -13.40 2.51
N ILE A 37 8.88 -13.79 1.25
CA ILE A 37 9.74 -14.88 0.80
C ILE A 37 11.21 -14.50 0.96
N ALA A 38 11.59 -13.27 0.66
CA ALA A 38 12.95 -12.76 0.87
C ALA A 38 13.35 -12.66 2.36
N SER A 39 12.39 -12.71 3.25
CA SER A 39 12.40 -12.90 4.74
C SER A 39 13.45 -12.13 5.47
N ARG A 40 14.02 -11.16 5.41
CA ARG A 40 14.97 -10.42 6.27
C ARG A 40 15.10 -8.94 5.89
N CYS A 41 14.36 -8.56 4.87
CA CYS A 41 14.29 -7.17 4.45
C CYS A 41 13.22 -6.45 5.27
N PRO A 42 13.55 -5.34 5.94
CA PRO A 42 12.53 -4.51 6.58
C PRO A 42 11.63 -3.90 5.52
N VAL A 43 10.33 -3.91 5.79
CA VAL A 43 9.32 -3.32 4.91
C VAL A 43 8.48 -2.34 5.70
N LEU A 44 8.56 -1.08 5.35
CA LEU A 44 7.75 -0.02 5.92
C LEU A 44 6.65 0.36 4.91
N ASN A 45 5.40 0.34 5.34
CA ASN A 45 4.29 0.84 4.53
C ASN A 45 4.00 2.29 4.90
N VAL A 46 3.97 3.16 3.91
CA VAL A 46 3.68 4.59 4.10
C VAL A 46 2.54 5.02 3.17
N PRO A 47 1.75 6.03 3.56
CA PRO A 47 0.75 6.60 2.66
C PRO A 47 1.41 7.14 1.40
N SER A 48 0.76 7.00 0.24
CA SER A 48 1.25 7.50 -1.05
C SER A 48 0.29 8.49 -1.73
N GLY A 49 -0.91 8.65 -1.19
CA GLY A 49 -1.92 9.52 -1.76
C GLY A 49 -3.31 8.89 -1.71
N PHE A 50 -4.13 9.21 -2.71
CA PHE A 50 -5.50 8.73 -2.81
C PHE A 50 -5.75 8.18 -4.21
N ALA A 51 -6.54 7.11 -4.30
CA ALA A 51 -7.08 6.62 -5.56
C ALA A 51 -8.18 7.57 -6.09
N ASP A 52 -8.56 7.42 -7.34
CA ASP A 52 -9.65 8.19 -7.95
C ASP A 52 -10.99 8.03 -7.19
N THR A 53 -11.13 6.94 -6.46
CA THR A 53 -12.28 6.65 -5.59
C THR A 53 -12.24 7.40 -4.25
N GLY A 54 -11.18 8.15 -3.96
CA GLY A 54 -10.95 8.83 -2.68
C GLY A 54 -10.43 7.93 -1.56
N VAL A 55 -10.17 6.66 -1.84
CA VAL A 55 -9.61 5.73 -0.85
C VAL A 55 -8.10 5.94 -0.74
N PRO A 56 -7.54 6.02 0.50
CA PRO A 56 -6.11 6.15 0.70
C PRO A 56 -5.32 5.00 0.10
N THR A 57 -4.19 5.31 -0.50
CA THR A 57 -3.23 4.35 -1.06
C THR A 57 -1.94 4.34 -0.25
N GLY A 58 -1.18 3.28 -0.37
CA GLY A 58 0.11 3.12 0.31
C GLY A 58 1.18 2.55 -0.60
N VAL A 59 2.42 2.83 -0.27
CA VAL A 59 3.61 2.29 -0.94
C VAL A 59 4.51 1.59 0.08
N GLN A 60 5.16 0.52 -0.35
CA GLN A 60 6.14 -0.18 0.45
C GLN A 60 7.55 0.38 0.22
N LEU A 61 8.24 0.70 1.31
CA LEU A 61 9.65 1.01 1.33
C LEU A 61 10.40 -0.23 1.82
N VAL A 62 11.15 -0.86 0.94
CA VAL A 62 11.88 -2.09 1.24
C VAL A 62 13.35 -1.74 1.44
N GLY A 63 13.83 -1.96 2.65
CA GLY A 63 15.24 -1.77 3.01
C GLY A 63 16.11 -2.99 2.69
N ARG A 64 17.42 -2.84 2.82
CA ARG A 64 18.36 -3.96 2.77
C ARG A 64 18.16 -4.85 4.00
N THR A 65 18.58 -6.08 3.91
CA THR A 65 18.54 -7.05 5.02
C THR A 65 19.06 -6.44 6.32
N PHE A 66 18.23 -6.45 7.37
CA PHE A 66 18.49 -5.90 8.70
C PHE A 66 18.72 -4.38 8.76
N ASP A 67 18.43 -3.62 7.71
CA ASP A 67 18.59 -2.16 7.68
C ASP A 67 17.26 -1.44 7.94
N ASP A 68 16.69 -1.65 9.10
CA ASP A 68 15.43 -1.01 9.52
C ASP A 68 15.57 0.51 9.59
N LEU A 69 16.75 0.99 10.02
CA LEU A 69 17.00 2.41 10.22
C LEU A 69 16.85 3.22 8.92
N THR A 70 17.37 2.71 7.81
CA THR A 70 17.24 3.38 6.51
C THR A 70 15.77 3.44 6.07
N SER A 71 15.00 2.38 6.29
CA SER A 71 13.57 2.36 5.99
C SER A 71 12.80 3.42 6.78
N PHE A 72 13.07 3.56 8.09
CA PHE A 72 12.46 4.60 8.92
C PHE A 72 12.92 6.02 8.55
N ARG A 73 14.19 6.21 8.22
CA ARG A 73 14.70 7.52 7.75
C ARG A 73 14.01 7.98 6.48
N LEU A 74 13.79 7.07 5.54
CA LEU A 74 13.07 7.37 4.30
C LEU A 74 11.60 7.67 4.57
N GLY A 75 10.94 6.87 5.41
CA GLY A 75 9.56 7.13 5.84
C GLY A 75 9.40 8.49 6.51
N ALA A 76 10.30 8.85 7.43
CA ALA A 76 10.30 10.16 8.08
C ALA A 76 10.57 11.31 7.09
N ALA A 77 11.39 11.10 6.07
CA ALA A 77 11.61 12.09 5.03
C ALA A 77 10.35 12.32 4.19
N LEU A 78 9.64 11.26 3.83
CA LEU A 78 8.37 11.34 3.10
C LEU A 78 7.29 12.03 3.95
N GLU A 79 7.21 11.73 5.24
CA GLU A 79 6.28 12.41 6.16
C GLU A 79 6.56 13.91 6.25
N ARG A 80 7.83 14.32 6.39
CA ARG A 80 8.24 15.73 6.38
C ARG A 80 7.92 16.44 5.05
N ALA A 81 8.03 15.74 3.94
CA ALA A 81 7.68 16.27 2.63
C ALA A 81 6.18 16.55 2.50
N ASN A 82 5.34 15.91 3.32
CA ASN A 82 3.89 16.12 3.43
C ASN A 82 3.19 16.15 2.05
N LEU A 83 3.56 15.25 1.16
CA LEU A 83 3.10 15.25 -0.24
C LEU A 83 1.58 15.01 -0.37
N TRP A 84 0.95 14.45 0.63
CA TRP A 84 -0.48 14.06 0.61
C TRP A 84 -1.30 14.60 1.77
N ASN A 85 -0.71 15.42 2.63
CA ASN A 85 -1.39 16.12 3.73
C ASN A 85 -2.36 15.22 4.56
N TYR A 86 -1.93 13.99 4.84
CA TYR A 86 -2.74 12.94 5.45
C TYR A 86 -3.40 13.36 6.76
N ALA A 87 -2.74 14.19 7.55
CA ALA A 87 -3.26 14.65 8.84
C ALA A 87 -4.54 15.49 8.73
N THR A 88 -4.68 16.26 7.62
CA THR A 88 -5.85 17.10 7.39
C THR A 88 -6.96 16.40 6.60
N MET A 89 -6.62 15.30 5.91
CA MET A 89 -7.58 14.52 5.12
C MET A 89 -8.13 13.31 5.87
N ARG A 90 -7.82 13.21 7.17
CA ARG A 90 -8.38 12.17 8.02
C ARG A 90 -9.89 12.35 8.11
N PRO A 91 -10.71 11.32 7.81
CA PRO A 91 -12.15 11.42 7.95
C PRO A 91 -12.51 11.70 9.41
N ASP A 92 -13.43 12.64 9.61
CA ASP A 92 -14.01 12.89 10.92
C ASP A 92 -14.92 11.71 11.27
N LEU A 93 -14.38 10.80 12.03
CA LEU A 93 -15.14 9.67 12.56
C LEU A 93 -15.91 10.19 13.78
N ALA A 94 -17.06 10.82 13.54
CA ALA A 94 -18.04 11.12 14.59
C ALA A 94 -18.49 9.78 15.20
N VAL A 95 -17.96 9.47 16.36
CA VAL A 95 -18.34 8.31 17.16
C VAL A 95 -19.46 8.75 18.11
#